data_7187d521c27ee2ad4f511150520d0193
#
_entry.id   7187d521c27ee2ad4f511150520d0193
#
_cell.length_a   1.000
_cell.length_b   1.000
_cell.length_c   1.000
_cell.angle_alpha   90.00
_cell.angle_beta   90.00
_cell.angle_gamma   90.00
#
_symmetry.space_group_name_H-M   'P 1'
#
loop_
_entity.id
_entity.type
_entity.pdbx_description
1 polymer ?
#
loop_
_entity_poly.entity_id
_entity_poly.type
_entity_poly.pdbx_seq_one_letter_code
_entity_poly.pdbx_strand_id
1 'polypeptide(L)'
;MTGLTRRWSLALLCSLALVGAASAQDQPKVKFNTSAGDFVVELYPDKAPKTVANFLQYVKDKHYDGTIFHRVITDFMVQGGGFDAKYQQKKTRESIAHEGQVALAKGGPRNTIGTLAMARTNDPHSASSQFFINVKDNDFLNPTVIPPGDPVPQFEYQGLSYLNTPRANLINAPQLFGYTVFGKVIGGMDVITKIKSMPTGEGGPFPSDVPKTPVFIHSANLLK
;
A
#
# COMPACT_ATOMS: atom_id res chain seq x y z
N MET A 1 73.64 28.32 33.52
CA MET A 1 73.36 27.68 32.21
C MET A 1 71.99 27.02 32.31
N THR A 2 71.04 27.62 31.68
CA THR A 2 69.61 27.43 31.86
C THR A 2 69.08 26.40 30.85
N GLY A 3 68.52 25.28 31.33
CA GLY A 3 67.84 24.28 30.51
C GLY A 3 66.32 24.50 30.52
N LEU A 4 65.78 24.88 29.41
CA LEU A 4 64.34 25.08 29.20
C LEU A 4 63.65 23.72 28.88
N THR A 5 62.81 23.22 29.77
CA THR A 5 61.98 22.06 29.54
C THR A 5 60.61 22.44 28.96
N ARG A 6 60.40 22.08 27.71
CA ARG A 6 59.19 22.34 26.94
C ARG A 6 58.12 21.29 27.25
N ARG A 7 57.10 21.64 28.05
CA ARG A 7 55.94 20.79 28.35
C ARG A 7 54.97 20.80 27.15
N TRP A 8 54.77 19.68 26.51
CA TRP A 8 53.77 19.44 25.50
C TRP A 8 52.48 18.96 26.17
N SER A 9 51.46 19.83 26.18
CA SER A 9 50.11 19.42 26.63
C SER A 9 49.36 18.81 25.45
N LEU A 10 49.15 17.50 25.49
CA LEU A 10 48.23 16.83 24.59
C LEU A 10 46.80 17.13 25.06
N ALA A 11 46.09 17.94 24.28
CA ALA A 11 44.63 18.11 24.41
C ALA A 11 43.94 16.98 23.66
N LEU A 12 43.38 16.05 24.43
CA LEU A 12 42.54 14.94 23.91
C LEU A 12 41.15 15.50 23.62
N LEU A 13 40.84 15.77 22.32
CA LEU A 13 39.49 16.08 21.88
C LEU A 13 38.67 14.78 21.84
N CYS A 14 37.85 14.55 22.87
CA CYS A 14 36.78 13.56 22.85
C CYS A 14 35.63 14.07 21.94
N SER A 15 35.60 13.61 20.69
CA SER A 15 34.47 13.80 19.80
C SER A 15 33.34 12.88 20.24
N LEU A 16 32.37 13.41 20.99
CA LEU A 16 31.11 12.72 21.25
C LEU A 16 30.32 12.63 19.93
N ALA A 17 30.36 11.49 19.27
CA ALA A 17 29.43 11.16 18.19
C ALA A 17 28.05 10.97 18.82
N LEU A 18 27.17 11.97 18.70
CA LEU A 18 25.73 11.79 18.91
C LEU A 18 25.23 10.84 17.82
N VAL A 19 25.15 9.56 18.13
CA VAL A 19 24.35 8.62 17.35
C VAL A 19 22.90 8.98 17.63
N GLY A 20 22.32 9.78 16.74
CA GLY A 20 20.88 10.05 16.73
C GLY A 20 20.16 8.72 16.58
N ALA A 21 19.54 8.21 17.64
CA ALA A 21 18.59 7.12 17.57
C ALA A 21 17.45 7.61 16.64
N ALA A 22 17.43 7.12 15.39
CA ALA A 22 16.27 7.25 14.53
C ALA A 22 15.12 6.54 15.27
N SER A 23 14.25 7.32 15.89
CA SER A 23 13.01 6.82 16.48
C SER A 23 12.25 6.14 15.34
N ALA A 24 12.15 4.82 15.38
CA ALA A 24 11.25 4.10 14.51
C ALA A 24 9.84 4.62 14.85
N GLN A 25 9.30 5.46 13.98
CA GLN A 25 7.95 5.99 14.15
C GLN A 25 7.01 4.79 14.08
N ASP A 26 6.25 4.54 15.16
CA ASP A 26 5.29 3.45 15.21
C ASP A 26 4.37 3.54 13.99
N GLN A 27 4.32 2.45 13.22
CA GLN A 27 3.49 2.38 12.02
C GLN A 27 2.01 2.47 12.43
N PRO A 28 1.21 3.36 11.82
CA PRO A 28 -0.21 3.48 12.14
C PRO A 28 -0.93 2.14 11.93
N LYS A 29 -1.81 1.79 12.86
CA LYS A 29 -2.60 0.56 12.81
C LYS A 29 -4.08 0.90 12.75
N VAL A 30 -4.81 0.23 11.87
CA VAL A 30 -6.27 0.41 11.75
C VAL A 30 -6.96 -0.91 12.01
N LYS A 31 -7.91 -0.90 12.94
CA LYS A 31 -8.78 -2.04 13.22
C LYS A 31 -10.05 -1.92 12.38
N PHE A 32 -10.34 -2.94 11.62
CA PHE A 32 -11.62 -3.14 10.95
C PHE A 32 -12.50 -4.07 11.76
N ASN A 33 -13.72 -3.63 12.05
CA ASN A 33 -14.78 -4.49 12.57
C ASN A 33 -15.70 -4.84 11.41
N THR A 34 -15.89 -6.13 11.14
CA THR A 34 -16.71 -6.59 10.02
C THR A 34 -17.72 -7.65 10.45
N SER A 35 -18.73 -7.91 9.62
CA SER A 35 -19.70 -8.98 9.84
C SER A 35 -19.09 -10.39 9.78
N ALA A 36 -17.86 -10.52 9.24
CA ALA A 36 -17.14 -11.80 9.19
C ALA A 36 -16.18 -12.00 10.38
N GLY A 37 -15.91 -10.95 11.15
CA GLY A 37 -14.95 -10.86 12.25
C GLY A 37 -14.08 -9.61 12.14
N ASP A 38 -13.15 -9.44 13.06
CA ASP A 38 -12.25 -8.28 13.13
C ASP A 38 -10.89 -8.60 12.53
N PHE A 39 -10.27 -7.61 11.89
CA PHE A 39 -8.87 -7.70 11.47
C PHE A 39 -8.16 -6.36 11.68
N VAL A 40 -6.84 -6.42 11.78
CA VAL A 40 -5.98 -5.24 11.99
C VAL A 40 -4.98 -5.14 10.86
N VAL A 41 -4.83 -3.93 10.32
CA VAL A 41 -3.83 -3.60 9.32
C VAL A 41 -2.80 -2.63 9.87
N GLU A 42 -1.55 -2.83 9.52
CA GLU A 42 -0.45 -1.89 9.74
C GLU A 42 -0.17 -1.16 8.44
N LEU A 43 0.09 0.15 8.53
CA LEU A 43 0.27 1.02 7.36
C LEU A 43 1.71 1.51 7.26
N TYR A 44 2.18 1.80 6.05
CA TYR A 44 3.58 2.15 5.75
C TYR A 44 3.71 3.58 5.20
N PRO A 45 3.58 4.62 6.05
CA PRO A 45 3.66 6.02 5.62
C PRO A 45 5.04 6.43 5.09
N ASP A 46 6.10 5.75 5.49
CA ASP A 46 7.46 5.94 4.98
C ASP A 46 7.63 5.46 3.53
N LYS A 47 6.81 4.49 3.10
CA LYS A 47 6.82 3.92 1.74
C LYS A 47 5.85 4.66 0.81
N ALA A 48 4.60 4.86 1.26
CA ALA A 48 3.52 5.43 0.48
C ALA A 48 2.79 6.55 1.26
N PRO A 49 3.45 7.69 1.52
CA PRO A 49 2.93 8.73 2.43
C PRO A 49 1.59 9.32 2.00
N LYS A 50 1.40 9.63 0.70
CA LYS A 50 0.14 10.20 0.19
C LYS A 50 -0.99 9.17 0.27
N THR A 51 -0.70 7.92 -0.07
CA THR A 51 -1.66 6.82 -0.01
C THR A 51 -2.13 6.57 1.41
N VAL A 52 -1.19 6.48 2.36
CA VAL A 52 -1.51 6.29 3.78
C VAL A 52 -2.29 7.48 4.34
N ALA A 53 -1.87 8.72 4.05
CA ALA A 53 -2.59 9.91 4.49
C ALA A 53 -4.04 9.94 3.96
N ASN A 54 -4.24 9.64 2.68
CA ASN A 54 -5.56 9.53 2.06
C ASN A 54 -6.42 8.44 2.73
N PHE A 55 -5.87 7.25 2.92
CA PHE A 55 -6.57 6.15 3.57
C PHE A 55 -6.97 6.50 5.03
N LEU A 56 -6.07 7.06 5.82
CA LEU A 56 -6.35 7.50 7.19
C LEU A 56 -7.38 8.63 7.24
N GLN A 57 -7.42 9.49 6.22
CA GLN A 57 -8.46 10.51 6.15
C GLN A 57 -9.83 9.88 5.92
N TYR A 58 -9.97 8.86 5.05
CA TYR A 58 -11.21 8.09 4.90
C TYR A 58 -11.61 7.35 6.19
N VAL A 59 -10.64 6.80 6.94
CA VAL A 59 -10.87 6.20 8.27
C VAL A 59 -11.43 7.24 9.24
N LYS A 60 -10.81 8.42 9.32
CA LYS A 60 -11.25 9.54 10.16
C LYS A 60 -12.65 10.04 9.80
N ASP A 61 -12.93 10.13 8.51
CA ASP A 61 -14.23 10.58 7.97
C ASP A 61 -15.32 9.49 8.08
N LYS A 62 -14.99 8.31 8.64
CA LYS A 62 -15.89 7.15 8.75
C LYS A 62 -16.48 6.69 7.41
N HIS A 63 -15.73 6.93 6.34
CA HIS A 63 -16.16 6.58 5.00
C HIS A 63 -16.39 5.08 4.84
N TYR A 64 -15.54 4.27 5.48
CA TYR A 64 -15.62 2.81 5.39
C TYR A 64 -16.79 2.22 6.16
N ASP A 65 -17.35 2.94 7.13
CA ASP A 65 -18.48 2.48 7.94
C ASP A 65 -19.71 2.26 7.04
N GLY A 66 -20.28 1.05 7.11
CA GLY A 66 -21.40 0.62 6.28
C GLY A 66 -21.06 0.25 4.83
N THR A 67 -19.78 0.25 4.44
CA THR A 67 -19.36 -0.29 3.14
C THR A 67 -19.26 -1.82 3.17
N ILE A 68 -19.15 -2.42 1.99
CA ILE A 68 -19.07 -3.88 1.82
C ILE A 68 -17.77 -4.28 1.10
N PHE A 69 -17.37 -5.53 1.28
CA PHE A 69 -16.47 -6.21 0.35
C PHE A 69 -17.30 -6.63 -0.86
N HIS A 70 -17.25 -5.84 -1.91
CA HIS A 70 -18.11 -5.99 -3.09
C HIS A 70 -17.52 -6.88 -4.18
N ARG A 71 -16.24 -7.26 -4.08
CA ARG A 71 -15.57 -8.14 -5.03
C ARG A 71 -14.59 -9.05 -4.30
N VAL A 72 -14.78 -10.35 -4.45
CA VAL A 72 -13.98 -11.40 -3.82
C VAL A 72 -13.63 -12.46 -4.85
N ILE A 73 -12.34 -12.67 -5.07
CA ILE A 73 -11.81 -13.72 -5.95
C ILE A 73 -10.87 -14.59 -5.12
N THR A 74 -11.22 -15.86 -4.93
CA THR A 74 -10.62 -16.79 -3.97
C THR A 74 -9.08 -16.87 -4.02
N ASP A 75 -8.51 -16.96 -5.22
CA ASP A 75 -7.05 -17.07 -5.41
C ASP A 75 -6.44 -15.78 -5.96
N PHE A 76 -7.00 -14.64 -5.56
CA PHE A 76 -6.52 -13.35 -6.02
C PHE A 76 -6.58 -12.29 -4.91
N MET A 77 -7.78 -11.73 -4.62
CA MET A 77 -7.93 -10.63 -3.66
C MET A 77 -9.35 -10.51 -3.11
N VAL A 78 -9.50 -9.77 -2.01
CA VAL A 78 -10.77 -9.26 -1.49
C VAL A 78 -10.77 -7.74 -1.57
N GLN A 79 -11.75 -7.14 -2.26
CA GLN A 79 -11.82 -5.70 -2.52
C GLN A 79 -13.05 -5.08 -1.86
N GLY A 80 -12.86 -3.93 -1.20
CA GLY A 80 -13.91 -3.21 -0.50
C GLY A 80 -13.68 -1.71 -0.40
N GLY A 81 -14.50 -1.05 0.43
CA GLY A 81 -14.33 0.36 0.79
C GLY A 81 -14.92 1.39 -0.18
N GLY A 82 -15.67 0.96 -1.19
CA GLY A 82 -16.25 1.90 -2.19
C GLY A 82 -17.76 1.89 -2.28
N PHE A 83 -18.42 0.80 -1.91
CA PHE A 83 -19.85 0.60 -2.12
C PHE A 83 -20.56 0.29 -0.80
N ASP A 84 -21.80 0.79 -0.67
CA ASP A 84 -22.69 0.43 0.42
C ASP A 84 -23.44 -0.90 0.14
N ALA A 85 -24.29 -1.30 1.05
CA ALA A 85 -25.10 -2.52 0.95
C ALA A 85 -26.09 -2.55 -0.23
N LYS A 86 -26.40 -1.40 -0.80
CA LYS A 86 -27.26 -1.27 -1.99
C LYS A 86 -26.44 -1.18 -3.29
N TYR A 87 -25.14 -1.44 -3.20
CA TYR A 87 -24.17 -1.28 -4.29
C TYR A 87 -24.09 0.15 -4.85
N GLN A 88 -24.44 1.14 -4.03
CA GLN A 88 -24.26 2.53 -4.41
C GLN A 88 -22.85 2.96 -4.04
N GLN A 89 -22.14 3.54 -5.01
CA GLN A 89 -20.79 4.05 -4.75
C GLN A 89 -20.86 5.25 -3.81
N LYS A 90 -20.13 5.19 -2.71
CA LYS A 90 -20.02 6.34 -1.79
C LYS A 90 -19.20 7.44 -2.44
N LYS A 91 -19.61 8.71 -2.19
CA LYS A 91 -18.88 9.88 -2.69
C LYS A 91 -17.43 9.85 -2.20
N THR A 92 -16.49 10.03 -3.12
CA THR A 92 -15.06 10.05 -2.83
C THR A 92 -14.50 11.46 -2.77
N ARG A 93 -13.33 11.60 -2.17
CA ARG A 93 -12.45 12.76 -2.30
C ARG A 93 -11.74 12.69 -3.65
N GLU A 94 -10.96 13.72 -4.00
CA GLU A 94 -10.11 13.71 -5.18
C GLU A 94 -9.19 12.47 -5.19
N SER A 95 -8.88 11.99 -6.38
CA SER A 95 -7.93 10.90 -6.57
C SER A 95 -6.50 11.31 -6.20
N ILE A 96 -5.68 10.32 -5.89
CA ILE A 96 -4.29 10.53 -5.49
C ILE A 96 -3.31 10.06 -6.57
N ALA A 97 -2.16 10.73 -6.63
CA ALA A 97 -1.05 10.28 -7.47
C ALA A 97 -0.56 8.89 -7.03
N HIS A 98 -0.27 8.03 -8.00
CA HIS A 98 0.26 6.69 -7.76
C HIS A 98 1.65 6.74 -7.12
N GLU A 99 1.87 5.93 -6.08
CA GLU A 99 3.14 5.87 -5.36
C GLU A 99 3.86 4.52 -5.47
N GLY A 100 3.30 3.54 -6.18
CA GLY A 100 3.77 2.15 -6.14
C GLY A 100 5.24 1.97 -6.55
N GLN A 101 5.71 2.62 -7.61
CA GLN A 101 7.11 2.53 -8.04
C GLN A 101 8.05 3.13 -6.99
N VAL A 102 7.68 4.29 -6.42
CA VAL A 102 8.47 4.96 -5.37
C VAL A 102 8.46 4.14 -4.08
N ALA A 103 7.30 3.58 -3.70
CA ALA A 103 7.17 2.72 -2.54
C ALA A 103 8.06 1.49 -2.65
N LEU A 104 8.03 0.81 -3.81
CA LEU A 104 8.86 -0.37 -4.06
C LEU A 104 10.37 -0.03 -4.07
N ALA A 105 10.76 1.09 -4.67
CA ALA A 105 12.14 1.58 -4.68
C ALA A 105 12.66 1.92 -3.26
N LYS A 106 11.77 2.30 -2.35
CA LYS A 106 12.08 2.51 -0.92
C LYS A 106 12.06 1.22 -0.09
N GLY A 107 12.03 0.05 -0.72
CA GLY A 107 11.95 -1.24 -0.04
C GLY A 107 10.56 -1.53 0.56
N GLY A 108 9.51 -0.94 0.00
CA GLY A 108 8.13 -1.26 0.35
C GLY A 108 7.75 -2.69 -0.08
N PRO A 109 6.71 -3.26 0.53
CA PRO A 109 6.31 -4.63 0.23
C PRO A 109 5.73 -4.76 -1.18
N ARG A 110 5.87 -5.96 -1.73
CA ARG A 110 5.23 -6.37 -2.99
C ARG A 110 3.77 -6.77 -2.73
N ASN A 111 3.01 -7.01 -3.79
CA ASN A 111 1.64 -7.54 -3.70
C ASN A 111 1.66 -9.03 -3.31
N THR A 112 2.00 -9.31 -2.07
CA THR A 112 2.04 -10.65 -1.47
C THR A 112 0.86 -10.87 -0.52
N ILE A 113 0.64 -12.12 -0.11
CA ILE A 113 -0.46 -12.48 0.80
C ILE A 113 -0.51 -11.54 2.01
N GLY A 114 -1.72 -11.04 2.29
CA GLY A 114 -2.03 -10.16 3.42
C GLY A 114 -1.71 -8.68 3.19
N THR A 115 -1.08 -8.29 2.08
CA THR A 115 -0.81 -6.87 1.82
C THR A 115 -2.05 -6.13 1.34
N LEU A 116 -2.15 -4.85 1.74
CA LEU A 116 -3.18 -3.92 1.28
C LEU A 116 -2.64 -3.08 0.13
N ALA A 117 -3.41 -2.99 -0.94
CA ALA A 117 -3.12 -2.11 -2.07
C ALA A 117 -4.34 -1.27 -2.46
N MET A 118 -4.09 -0.10 -3.06
CA MET A 118 -5.15 0.76 -3.57
C MET A 118 -5.73 0.22 -4.87
N ALA A 119 -7.05 0.07 -4.91
CA ALA A 119 -7.76 -0.17 -6.16
C ALA A 119 -7.79 1.12 -7.00
N ARG A 120 -7.75 0.96 -8.32
CA ARG A 120 -7.77 2.03 -9.31
C ARG A 120 -8.41 1.58 -10.61
N THR A 121 -8.74 2.52 -11.49
CA THR A 121 -9.12 2.25 -12.87
C THR A 121 -7.86 2.01 -13.74
N ASN A 122 -8.03 2.03 -15.07
CA ASN A 122 -6.89 1.97 -15.99
C ASN A 122 -5.94 3.19 -15.84
N ASP A 123 -6.46 4.33 -15.39
CA ASP A 123 -5.62 5.48 -15.03
C ASP A 123 -4.86 5.19 -13.72
N PRO A 124 -3.52 5.20 -13.73
CA PRO A 124 -2.72 4.96 -12.53
C PRO A 124 -3.02 5.95 -11.38
N HIS A 125 -3.44 7.17 -11.71
CA HIS A 125 -3.68 8.25 -10.76
C HIS A 125 -5.14 8.38 -10.34
N SER A 126 -5.95 7.32 -10.51
CA SER A 126 -7.39 7.31 -10.20
C SER A 126 -7.75 6.72 -8.85
N ALA A 127 -6.79 6.29 -8.03
CA ALA A 127 -7.06 5.72 -6.73
C ALA A 127 -7.72 6.75 -5.79
N SER A 128 -8.75 6.33 -5.05
CA SER A 128 -9.46 7.18 -4.08
C SER A 128 -9.69 6.46 -2.75
N SER A 129 -10.84 5.80 -2.53
CA SER A 129 -11.18 5.14 -1.27
C SER A 129 -11.03 3.62 -1.30
N GLN A 130 -11.20 2.99 -2.47
CA GLN A 130 -11.24 1.54 -2.55
C GLN A 130 -9.86 0.92 -2.36
N PHE A 131 -9.82 -0.17 -1.62
CA PHE A 131 -8.63 -0.97 -1.40
C PHE A 131 -8.92 -2.46 -1.62
N PHE A 132 -7.86 -3.22 -1.80
CA PHE A 132 -7.95 -4.68 -1.78
C PHE A 132 -6.88 -5.29 -0.89
N ILE A 133 -7.17 -6.48 -0.39
CA ILE A 133 -6.23 -7.31 0.38
C ILE A 133 -5.87 -8.50 -0.50
N ASN A 134 -4.58 -8.69 -0.74
CA ASN A 134 -4.08 -9.83 -1.49
C ASN A 134 -4.29 -11.13 -0.68
N VAL A 135 -4.89 -12.15 -1.29
CA VAL A 135 -5.08 -13.47 -0.66
C VAL A 135 -4.21 -14.56 -1.30
N LYS A 136 -3.36 -14.13 -2.22
CA LYS A 136 -2.31 -14.89 -2.89
C LYS A 136 -1.14 -13.92 -3.19
N ASP A 137 0.04 -14.45 -3.49
CA ASP A 137 1.13 -13.66 -4.04
C ASP A 137 0.81 -13.33 -5.51
N ASN A 138 0.65 -12.03 -5.78
CA ASN A 138 0.19 -11.49 -7.05
C ASN A 138 1.31 -10.66 -7.70
N ASP A 139 2.40 -11.32 -8.10
CA ASP A 139 3.59 -10.63 -8.64
C ASP A 139 3.30 -9.76 -9.86
N PHE A 140 2.30 -10.13 -10.67
CA PHE A 140 1.88 -9.36 -11.85
C PHE A 140 1.24 -8.00 -11.50
N LEU A 141 0.85 -7.78 -10.24
CA LEU A 141 0.35 -6.50 -9.74
C LEU A 141 1.47 -5.57 -9.25
N ASN A 142 2.70 -6.05 -9.18
CA ASN A 142 3.79 -5.23 -8.68
C ASN A 142 4.15 -4.12 -9.68
N PRO A 143 4.44 -2.91 -9.18
CA PRO A 143 5.02 -1.87 -10.01
C PRO A 143 6.34 -2.31 -10.64
N THR A 144 6.58 -1.88 -11.85
CA THR A 144 7.86 -2.15 -12.55
C THR A 144 8.89 -1.12 -12.12
N VAL A 145 10.02 -1.59 -11.63
CA VAL A 145 11.18 -0.71 -11.36
C VAL A 145 11.93 -0.50 -12.67
N ILE A 146 11.86 0.72 -13.18
CA ILE A 146 12.55 1.11 -14.42
C ILE A 146 14.04 1.29 -14.11
N PRO A 147 14.97 0.60 -14.80
CA PRO A 147 16.41 0.74 -14.61
C PRO A 147 16.88 2.19 -14.76
N PRO A 148 18.04 2.57 -14.18
CA PRO A 148 18.59 3.91 -14.35
C PRO A 148 19.01 4.18 -15.80
N GLY A 149 19.09 5.46 -16.17
CA GLY A 149 19.48 5.92 -17.49
C GLY A 149 18.37 6.68 -18.23
N ASP A 150 18.78 7.51 -19.19
CA ASP A 150 17.90 8.16 -20.17
C ASP A 150 18.72 8.38 -21.46
N PRO A 151 18.48 7.62 -22.51
CA PRO A 151 17.48 6.54 -22.61
C PRO A 151 17.79 5.36 -21.66
N VAL A 152 16.76 4.62 -21.29
CA VAL A 152 16.90 3.35 -20.53
C VAL A 152 17.49 2.31 -21.46
N PRO A 153 18.65 1.70 -21.12
CA PRO A 153 19.39 0.86 -22.09
C PRO A 153 18.60 -0.37 -22.53
N GLN A 154 18.12 -1.15 -21.57
CA GLN A 154 17.31 -2.33 -21.82
C GLN A 154 16.56 -2.74 -20.55
N PHE A 155 15.29 -3.12 -20.66
CA PHE A 155 14.58 -3.90 -19.67
C PHE A 155 13.42 -4.67 -20.30
N GLU A 156 12.91 -5.67 -19.59
CA GLU A 156 11.79 -6.49 -20.05
C GLU A 156 10.60 -6.33 -19.10
N TYR A 157 9.41 -6.32 -19.69
CA TYR A 157 8.15 -6.31 -18.96
C TYR A 157 7.12 -7.16 -19.70
N GLN A 158 6.59 -8.20 -19.04
CA GLN A 158 5.58 -9.12 -19.60
C GLN A 158 5.95 -9.66 -20.99
N GLY A 159 7.23 -10.02 -21.21
CA GLY A 159 7.73 -10.53 -22.48
C GLY A 159 7.97 -9.46 -23.56
N LEU A 160 7.74 -8.20 -23.26
CA LEU A 160 8.10 -7.08 -24.14
C LEU A 160 9.48 -6.55 -23.77
N SER A 161 10.36 -6.44 -24.77
CA SER A 161 11.70 -5.87 -24.62
C SER A 161 11.69 -4.39 -24.97
N TYR A 162 12.16 -3.56 -24.05
CA TYR A 162 12.34 -2.12 -24.20
C TYR A 162 13.83 -1.84 -24.36
N LEU A 163 14.23 -1.32 -25.52
CA LEU A 163 15.63 -1.04 -25.87
C LEU A 163 15.82 0.46 -26.12
N ASN A 164 16.83 1.06 -25.51
CA ASN A 164 17.19 2.47 -25.67
C ASN A 164 15.96 3.39 -25.66
N THR A 165 15.03 3.10 -24.74
CA THR A 165 13.74 3.80 -24.70
C THR A 165 13.87 5.07 -23.86
N PRO A 166 13.43 6.24 -24.37
CA PRO A 166 13.40 7.47 -23.57
C PRO A 166 12.65 7.25 -22.27
N ARG A 167 13.27 7.62 -21.15
CA ARG A 167 12.70 7.39 -19.82
C ARG A 167 11.31 8.00 -19.65
N ALA A 168 11.06 9.16 -20.26
CA ALA A 168 9.77 9.83 -20.23
C ALA A 168 8.63 8.94 -20.77
N ASN A 169 8.90 8.08 -21.77
CA ASN A 169 7.90 7.18 -22.35
C ASN A 169 7.58 6.02 -21.40
N LEU A 170 8.50 5.64 -20.52
CA LEU A 170 8.34 4.54 -19.58
C LEU A 170 7.66 4.97 -18.29
N ILE A 171 8.09 6.10 -17.71
CA ILE A 171 7.52 6.59 -16.43
C ILE A 171 6.05 6.98 -16.55
N ASN A 172 5.53 7.19 -17.76
CA ASN A 172 4.15 7.51 -18.05
C ASN A 172 3.36 6.34 -18.66
N ALA A 173 3.98 5.17 -18.83
CA ALA A 173 3.32 4.00 -19.41
C ALA A 173 2.40 3.32 -18.38
N PRO A 174 1.05 3.35 -18.52
CA PRO A 174 0.11 2.89 -17.50
C PRO A 174 0.31 1.44 -17.06
N GLN A 175 0.75 0.57 -17.97
CA GLN A 175 1.00 -0.85 -17.70
C GLN A 175 2.16 -1.09 -16.72
N LEU A 176 3.10 -0.14 -16.57
CA LEU A 176 4.26 -0.29 -15.71
C LEU A 176 4.02 0.14 -14.25
N PHE A 177 2.87 0.78 -13.98
CA PHE A 177 2.58 1.32 -12.64
C PHE A 177 2.26 0.24 -11.61
N GLY A 178 1.58 -0.86 -11.98
CA GLY A 178 1.10 -1.84 -11.03
C GLY A 178 0.12 -1.24 -10.02
N TYR A 179 0.21 -1.69 -8.76
CA TYR A 179 -0.65 -1.24 -7.65
C TYR A 179 0.20 -0.84 -6.44
N THR A 180 -0.17 0.26 -5.79
CA THR A 180 0.53 0.78 -4.61
C THR A 180 0.16 -0.04 -3.38
N VAL A 181 1.10 -0.85 -2.88
CA VAL A 181 0.99 -1.48 -1.57
C VAL A 181 1.32 -0.44 -0.50
N PHE A 182 0.44 -0.29 0.50
CA PHE A 182 0.57 0.72 1.53
C PHE A 182 0.39 0.20 2.96
N GLY A 183 0.14 -1.10 3.13
CA GLY A 183 -0.04 -1.73 4.43
C GLY A 183 -0.12 -3.25 4.34
N LYS A 184 -0.31 -3.89 5.49
CA LYS A 184 -0.45 -5.34 5.62
C LYS A 184 -1.37 -5.71 6.78
N VAL A 185 -2.12 -6.79 6.64
CA VAL A 185 -2.86 -7.42 7.73
C VAL A 185 -1.87 -8.02 8.72
N ILE A 186 -1.94 -7.60 9.98
CA ILE A 186 -1.09 -8.07 11.09
C ILE A 186 -1.86 -8.87 12.14
N GLY A 187 -3.18 -8.87 12.06
CA GLY A 187 -4.06 -9.67 12.93
C GLY A 187 -5.38 -9.94 12.20
N GLY A 188 -6.00 -11.11 12.44
CA GLY A 188 -7.27 -11.50 11.82
C GLY A 188 -7.14 -11.97 10.36
N MET A 189 -6.01 -12.56 9.97
CA MET A 189 -5.85 -13.13 8.61
C MET A 189 -6.79 -14.31 8.36
N ASP A 190 -7.23 -15.00 9.41
CA ASP A 190 -8.29 -16.02 9.37
C ASP A 190 -9.64 -15.44 8.92
N VAL A 191 -9.96 -14.21 9.32
CA VAL A 191 -11.16 -13.47 8.86
C VAL A 191 -11.07 -13.21 7.35
N ILE A 192 -9.92 -12.78 6.86
CA ILE A 192 -9.68 -12.59 5.42
C ILE A 192 -9.79 -13.91 4.66
N THR A 193 -9.27 -15.01 5.25
CA THR A 193 -9.39 -16.36 4.69
C THR A 193 -10.85 -16.81 4.65
N LYS A 194 -11.64 -16.51 5.67
CA LYS A 194 -13.09 -16.77 5.68
C LYS A 194 -13.80 -15.98 4.57
N ILE A 195 -13.50 -14.69 4.41
CA ILE A 195 -14.11 -13.86 3.36
C ILE A 195 -13.76 -14.40 1.97
N LYS A 196 -12.49 -14.71 1.68
CA LYS A 196 -12.09 -15.21 0.36
C LYS A 196 -12.72 -16.55 -0.03
N SER A 197 -13.16 -17.33 0.97
CA SER A 197 -13.77 -18.66 0.76
C SER A 197 -15.30 -18.62 0.64
N MET A 198 -15.91 -17.41 0.73
CA MET A 198 -17.36 -17.30 0.60
C MET A 198 -17.81 -17.55 -0.84
N PRO A 199 -18.97 -18.20 -1.04
CA PRO A 199 -19.59 -18.31 -2.35
C PRO A 199 -19.85 -16.94 -2.95
N THR A 200 -19.47 -16.75 -4.21
CA THR A 200 -19.66 -15.51 -4.96
C THR A 200 -20.61 -15.72 -6.14
N GLY A 201 -21.09 -14.63 -6.71
CA GLY A 201 -21.96 -14.58 -7.87
C GLY A 201 -22.19 -13.16 -8.33
N GLU A 202 -23.27 -12.91 -9.06
CA GLU A 202 -23.72 -11.57 -9.43
C GLU A 202 -24.26 -10.82 -8.21
N GLY A 203 -24.17 -9.47 -8.24
CA GLY A 203 -24.72 -8.60 -7.21
C GLY A 203 -24.68 -7.13 -7.61
N GLY A 204 -25.83 -6.44 -7.48
CA GLY A 204 -25.95 -5.04 -7.95
C GLY A 204 -25.54 -4.90 -9.41
N PRO A 205 -24.61 -3.97 -9.72
CA PRO A 205 -24.11 -3.76 -11.08
C PRO A 205 -23.00 -4.76 -11.49
N PHE A 206 -22.60 -5.66 -10.61
CA PHE A 206 -21.47 -6.58 -10.83
C PHE A 206 -21.97 -7.94 -11.33
N PRO A 207 -21.49 -8.44 -12.49
CA PRO A 207 -21.94 -9.70 -13.08
C PRO A 207 -21.37 -10.94 -12.37
N SER A 208 -20.33 -10.76 -11.54
CA SER A 208 -19.65 -11.87 -10.83
C SER A 208 -18.90 -11.36 -9.60
N ASP A 209 -18.31 -12.31 -8.85
CA ASP A 209 -17.34 -12.10 -7.77
C ASP A 209 -17.90 -11.37 -6.53
N VAL A 210 -19.19 -11.14 -6.45
CA VAL A 210 -19.83 -10.54 -5.27
C VAL A 210 -20.15 -11.65 -4.27
N PRO A 211 -19.76 -11.51 -2.99
CA PRO A 211 -20.16 -12.48 -1.95
C PRO A 211 -21.69 -12.60 -1.89
N LYS A 212 -22.22 -13.83 -2.03
CA LYS A 212 -23.68 -14.09 -1.92
C LYS A 212 -24.25 -13.69 -0.57
N THR A 213 -23.45 -13.78 0.48
CA THR A 213 -23.74 -13.18 1.79
C THR A 213 -22.89 -11.92 1.92
N PRO A 214 -23.49 -10.73 1.92
CA PRO A 214 -22.72 -9.49 2.01
C PRO A 214 -21.83 -9.42 3.25
N VAL A 215 -20.59 -9.00 3.06
CA VAL A 215 -19.64 -8.77 4.16
C VAL A 215 -19.53 -7.27 4.38
N PHE A 216 -20.06 -6.82 5.52
CA PHE A 216 -20.09 -5.41 5.91
C PHE A 216 -18.84 -5.03 6.67
N ILE A 217 -18.34 -3.82 6.40
CA ILE A 217 -17.40 -3.11 7.27
C ILE A 217 -18.25 -2.27 8.21
N HIS A 218 -18.39 -2.71 9.47
CA HIS A 218 -19.15 -1.96 10.47
C HIS A 218 -18.41 -0.69 10.90
N SER A 219 -17.09 -0.78 11.05
CA SER A 219 -16.24 0.38 11.31
C SER A 219 -14.78 0.12 10.95
N ALA A 220 -14.05 1.22 10.70
CA ALA A 220 -12.59 1.25 10.59
C ALA A 220 -12.05 2.33 11.54
N ASN A 221 -11.19 1.95 12.49
CA ASN A 221 -10.70 2.86 13.53
C ASN A 221 -9.18 2.79 13.67
N LEU A 222 -8.55 3.97 13.73
CA LEU A 222 -7.13 4.08 14.06
C LEU A 222 -6.91 3.60 15.50
N LEU A 223 -5.99 2.67 15.70
CA LEU A 223 -5.55 2.26 17.02
C LEU A 223 -4.55 3.28 17.59
N LYS A 224 -4.66 3.52 18.88
CA LYS A 224 -3.77 4.39 19.65
C LYS A 224 -2.54 3.63 20.11
#